data_efb2629e2f4b9387313b9fe5362df2f8
#
_entry.id   efb2629e2f4b9387313b9fe5362df2f8
#
_cell.length_a   1.000
_cell.length_b   1.000
_cell.length_c   1.000
_cell.angle_alpha   90.00
_cell.angle_beta   90.00
_cell.angle_gamma   90.00
#
_symmetry.space_group_name_H-M   'P 1'
#
loop_
_entity.id
_entity.type
_entity.pdbx_description
1 polymer ?
#
loop_
_entity_poly.entity_id
_entity_poly.type
_entity_poly.pdbx_seq_one_letter_code
_entity_poly.pdbx_strand_id
1 'polypeptide(L)'
;MSRFVLRIAVVLTCVVVGRSVALPGAEPGWKAGLARAKITPKEPMWMAGYAARNHPAEGTLHDLWVKVLALEDAAGRRAVIVTSDVCGFSKLNYEAIAPDAQKRCGLDRSQLKLTCSHTHSGPVLREVAYDCYPLSQEQLAQVEAYSRALEKTVVDQIAEALADLSPATLWAGQGRAEFAVNRRNNREPDVVAARERGEALKGPNDHAVPVLAVRSTEGELRAVVFGYACHATTLSIYEWSGDYPGFAQIDLEANHPGATAMFYQGCGADQNPLPRRTVELCRQYGAVLAEAVEATLAKPLRPIAPRLRTALEGIDLPYGEPPTADELRPLSEKDNYRGRWAKRLLGRLEKSESFPKSYPDYPVQVWRLGDDQLWISLGGEAVVDYALLFKEKYGPRTWVNGYSNDVMSYVPSERVWKEGGYEAGAFAACGLPATAWAPGIQDRITAAVDRLVKKVSVEP
;
A
#
# COMPACT_ATOMS: atom_id res chain seq x y z
N MET A 1 32.41 -30.28 -73.72
CA MET A 1 31.35 -31.02 -73.08
C MET A 1 31.41 -30.78 -71.53
N SER A 2 30.69 -29.77 -71.04
CA SER A 2 30.75 -29.37 -69.65
C SER A 2 29.48 -29.90 -68.93
N ARG A 3 29.66 -30.69 -67.86
CA ARG A 3 28.54 -31.21 -67.03
C ARG A 3 28.26 -30.24 -65.91
N PHE A 4 27.10 -29.59 -65.95
CA PHE A 4 26.51 -28.83 -64.83
C PHE A 4 25.93 -29.80 -63.81
N VAL A 5 26.44 -29.78 -62.57
CA VAL A 5 25.86 -30.48 -61.42
C VAL A 5 24.99 -29.52 -60.64
N LEU A 6 23.68 -29.74 -60.68
CA LEU A 6 22.68 -29.01 -59.92
C LEU A 6 22.65 -29.54 -58.49
N ARG A 7 23.06 -28.70 -57.48
CA ARG A 7 22.92 -29.00 -56.06
C ARG A 7 21.60 -28.46 -55.57
N ILE A 8 20.69 -29.38 -55.24
CA ILE A 8 19.41 -29.05 -54.57
C ILE A 8 19.71 -28.96 -53.07
N ALA A 9 19.53 -27.75 -52.49
CA ALA A 9 19.57 -27.54 -51.04
C ALA A 9 18.16 -27.80 -50.47
N VAL A 10 18.01 -28.87 -49.68
CA VAL A 10 16.82 -29.13 -48.90
C VAL A 10 16.88 -28.32 -47.62
N VAL A 11 16.04 -27.29 -47.50
CA VAL A 11 15.84 -26.54 -46.26
C VAL A 11 14.86 -27.30 -45.36
N LEU A 12 15.37 -27.91 -44.31
CA LEU A 12 14.54 -28.55 -43.27
C LEU A 12 14.02 -27.46 -42.33
N THR A 13 12.75 -27.12 -42.47
CA THR A 13 12.06 -26.24 -41.54
C THR A 13 11.66 -27.04 -40.32
N CYS A 14 12.44 -26.91 -39.22
CA CYS A 14 12.03 -27.47 -37.91
C CYS A 14 10.87 -26.64 -37.35
N VAL A 15 9.64 -27.15 -37.43
CA VAL A 15 8.50 -26.64 -36.68
C VAL A 15 8.69 -27.09 -35.23
N VAL A 16 9.15 -26.17 -34.38
CA VAL A 16 9.16 -26.39 -32.92
C VAL A 16 7.69 -26.27 -32.45
N VAL A 17 7.02 -27.39 -32.33
CA VAL A 17 5.73 -27.48 -31.64
C VAL A 17 6.03 -27.31 -30.15
N GLY A 18 5.89 -26.08 -29.64
CA GLY A 18 5.95 -25.81 -28.22
C GLY A 18 4.83 -26.55 -27.50
N ARG A 19 5.15 -27.67 -26.87
CA ARG A 19 4.25 -28.28 -25.89
C ARG A 19 4.13 -27.34 -24.69
N SER A 20 2.98 -26.70 -24.53
CA SER A 20 2.59 -26.05 -23.28
C SER A 20 2.60 -27.11 -22.17
N VAL A 21 3.60 -27.04 -21.30
CA VAL A 21 3.62 -27.88 -20.09
C VAL A 21 2.58 -27.26 -19.16
N ALA A 22 1.42 -27.91 -19.04
CA ALA A 22 0.46 -27.55 -18.00
C ALA A 22 1.15 -27.65 -16.64
N LEU A 23 1.19 -26.53 -15.91
CA LEU A 23 1.72 -26.49 -14.54
C LEU A 23 0.86 -27.41 -13.67
N PRO A 24 1.42 -28.45 -13.03
CA PRO A 24 0.61 -29.33 -12.20
C PRO A 24 0.16 -28.60 -10.94
N GLY A 25 -1.14 -28.59 -10.65
CA GLY A 25 -1.69 -28.35 -9.32
C GLY A 25 -2.56 -27.15 -9.07
N ALA A 26 -2.91 -26.30 -10.08
CA ALA A 26 -3.93 -25.27 -9.85
C ALA A 26 -5.32 -25.80 -10.20
N GLU A 27 -6.22 -25.84 -9.22
CA GLU A 27 -7.64 -26.14 -9.49
C GLU A 27 -8.26 -25.00 -10.32
N PRO A 28 -8.90 -25.27 -11.48
CA PRO A 28 -9.66 -24.26 -12.19
C PRO A 28 -10.86 -23.83 -11.33
N GLY A 29 -11.14 -22.54 -11.29
CA GLY A 29 -12.29 -22.06 -10.56
C GLY A 29 -12.14 -20.63 -10.02
N TRP A 30 -10.94 -20.07 -10.03
CA TRP A 30 -10.76 -18.63 -9.90
C TRP A 30 -11.15 -17.93 -11.19
N LYS A 31 -11.76 -16.74 -11.05
CA LYS A 31 -11.75 -15.73 -12.09
C LYS A 31 -11.03 -14.48 -11.58
N ALA A 32 -10.33 -13.83 -12.46
CA ALA A 32 -9.66 -12.55 -12.18
C ALA A 32 -9.96 -11.55 -13.29
N GLY A 33 -10.16 -10.30 -12.91
CA GLY A 33 -10.35 -9.18 -13.83
C GLY A 33 -9.50 -8.00 -13.42
N LEU A 34 -9.04 -7.22 -14.38
CA LEU A 34 -8.09 -6.15 -14.20
C LEU A 34 -8.61 -4.85 -14.81
N ALA A 35 -8.35 -3.74 -14.14
CA ALA A 35 -8.55 -2.41 -14.68
C ALA A 35 -7.49 -1.46 -14.12
N ARG A 36 -7.20 -0.39 -14.85
CA ARG A 36 -6.27 0.65 -14.41
C ARG A 36 -6.60 2.00 -15.00
N ALA A 37 -6.36 3.05 -14.22
CA ALA A 37 -6.50 4.42 -14.67
C ALA A 37 -5.31 5.27 -14.22
N LYS A 38 -4.89 6.18 -15.11
CA LYS A 38 -3.93 7.22 -14.76
C LYS A 38 -4.61 8.26 -13.87
N ILE A 39 -3.95 8.59 -12.76
CA ILE A 39 -4.43 9.56 -11.78
C ILE A 39 -3.48 10.74 -11.58
N THR A 40 -2.44 10.86 -12.40
CA THR A 40 -1.55 12.02 -12.38
C THR A 40 -2.37 13.30 -12.54
N PRO A 41 -2.27 14.26 -11.59
CA PRO A 41 -2.97 15.54 -11.73
C PRO A 41 -2.56 16.26 -13.00
N LYS A 42 -3.53 16.83 -13.71
CA LYS A 42 -3.29 17.61 -14.94
C LYS A 42 -2.76 19.01 -14.65
N GLU A 43 -3.18 19.55 -13.51
CA GLU A 43 -2.80 20.89 -13.06
C GLU A 43 -1.85 20.78 -11.86
N PRO A 44 -0.95 21.76 -11.69
CA PRO A 44 -0.11 21.82 -10.49
C PRO A 44 -0.96 21.87 -9.22
N MET A 45 -0.72 20.95 -8.30
CA MET A 45 -1.36 20.95 -6.98
C MET A 45 -0.37 20.50 -5.91
N TRP A 46 -0.74 20.69 -4.65
CA TRP A 46 0.13 20.31 -3.52
C TRP A 46 0.36 18.80 -3.45
N MET A 47 1.60 18.44 -3.13
CA MET A 47 2.05 17.06 -2.95
C MET A 47 2.00 16.68 -1.48
N ALA A 48 1.56 15.45 -1.20
CA ALA A 48 1.46 14.90 0.15
C ALA A 48 2.82 14.42 0.72
N GLY A 49 2.85 14.15 2.03
CA GLY A 49 3.88 13.39 2.73
C GLY A 49 4.94 14.23 3.46
N TYR A 50 5.38 15.37 2.91
CA TYR A 50 6.39 16.20 3.55
C TYR A 50 5.84 17.53 4.01
N ALA A 51 5.83 17.75 5.33
CA ALA A 51 5.38 19.05 5.93
C ALA A 51 6.28 20.26 5.59
N ALA A 52 7.47 20.02 5.06
CA ALA A 52 8.39 21.07 4.62
C ALA A 52 8.11 21.58 3.20
N ARG A 53 7.14 21.03 2.49
CA ARG A 53 6.75 21.52 1.16
C ARG A 53 6.17 22.92 1.26
N ASN A 54 6.55 23.78 0.32
CA ASN A 54 6.21 25.18 0.31
C ASN A 54 5.59 25.68 -1.01
N HIS A 55 5.46 24.80 -2.01
CA HIS A 55 4.77 25.06 -3.29
C HIS A 55 4.21 23.76 -3.92
N PRO A 56 3.32 23.88 -4.92
CA PRO A 56 2.78 22.75 -5.68
C PRO A 56 3.84 21.99 -6.49
N ALA A 57 3.43 20.86 -7.07
CA ALA A 57 4.24 20.09 -8.02
C ALA A 57 4.56 20.92 -9.27
N GLU A 58 5.75 20.66 -9.84
CA GLU A 58 6.31 21.38 -10.99
C GLU A 58 6.35 20.50 -12.25
N GLY A 59 6.22 19.17 -12.10
CA GLY A 59 6.35 18.23 -13.22
C GLY A 59 5.95 16.80 -12.86
N THR A 60 6.31 15.90 -13.76
CA THR A 60 6.03 14.46 -13.65
C THR A 60 7.27 13.66 -14.02
N LEU A 61 7.82 12.90 -13.07
CA LEU A 61 8.90 11.96 -13.33
C LEU A 61 8.37 10.69 -14.00
N HIS A 62 7.24 10.18 -13.50
CA HIS A 62 6.41 9.15 -14.14
C HIS A 62 4.98 9.21 -13.61
N ASP A 63 4.05 8.66 -14.40
CA ASP A 63 2.61 8.72 -14.09
C ASP A 63 2.26 8.00 -12.79
N LEU A 64 1.22 8.51 -12.14
CA LEU A 64 0.56 7.90 -11.00
C LEU A 64 -0.65 7.07 -11.45
N TRP A 65 -0.88 5.94 -10.79
CA TRP A 65 -1.92 5.00 -11.20
C TRP A 65 -2.85 4.59 -10.07
N VAL A 66 -4.09 4.32 -10.41
CA VAL A 66 -4.99 3.39 -9.71
C VAL A 66 -5.02 2.11 -10.52
N LYS A 67 -4.78 0.97 -9.85
CA LYS A 67 -4.85 -0.36 -10.45
C LYS A 67 -5.77 -1.24 -9.61
N VAL A 68 -6.60 -2.03 -10.26
CA VAL A 68 -7.64 -2.82 -9.61
C VAL A 68 -7.54 -4.27 -10.06
N LEU A 69 -7.55 -5.19 -9.09
CA LEU A 69 -7.70 -6.63 -9.29
C LEU A 69 -9.00 -7.09 -8.64
N ALA A 70 -9.94 -7.54 -9.44
CA ALA A 70 -11.13 -8.26 -9.00
C ALA A 70 -10.87 -9.76 -9.00
N LEU A 71 -11.31 -10.44 -7.95
CA LEU A 71 -11.23 -11.89 -7.79
C LEU A 71 -12.63 -12.46 -7.56
N GLU A 72 -12.93 -13.60 -8.20
CA GLU A 72 -14.13 -14.40 -7.93
C GLU A 72 -13.72 -15.86 -7.73
N ASP A 73 -14.15 -16.47 -6.61
CA ASP A 73 -13.85 -17.87 -6.32
C ASP A 73 -14.86 -18.83 -6.97
N ALA A 74 -14.66 -20.14 -6.82
CA ALA A 74 -15.51 -21.17 -7.39
C ALA A 74 -16.97 -21.13 -6.91
N ALA A 75 -17.24 -20.49 -5.76
CA ALA A 75 -18.59 -20.30 -5.21
C ALA A 75 -19.22 -18.97 -5.62
N GLY A 76 -18.54 -18.17 -6.46
CA GLY A 76 -19.00 -16.84 -6.90
C GLY A 76 -18.80 -15.74 -5.86
N ARG A 77 -18.01 -15.97 -4.79
CA ARG A 77 -17.66 -14.93 -3.82
C ARG A 77 -16.59 -14.03 -4.41
N ARG A 78 -16.79 -12.72 -4.27
CA ARG A 78 -15.93 -11.68 -4.88
C ARG A 78 -15.14 -10.93 -3.84
N ALA A 79 -13.96 -10.46 -4.24
CA ALA A 79 -13.20 -9.44 -3.53
C ALA A 79 -12.38 -8.62 -4.52
N VAL A 80 -12.12 -7.37 -4.15
CA VAL A 80 -11.40 -6.41 -5.00
C VAL A 80 -10.28 -5.76 -4.22
N ILE A 81 -9.09 -5.77 -4.82
CA ILE A 81 -7.91 -5.05 -4.33
C ILE A 81 -7.73 -3.83 -5.23
N VAL A 82 -7.66 -2.67 -4.62
CA VAL A 82 -7.28 -1.41 -5.26
C VAL A 82 -5.91 -0.99 -4.74
N THR A 83 -4.95 -0.79 -5.61
CA THR A 83 -3.68 -0.14 -5.30
C THR A 83 -3.63 1.24 -5.95
N SER A 84 -3.06 2.22 -5.27
CA SER A 84 -3.03 3.60 -5.77
C SER A 84 -1.72 4.30 -5.40
N ASP A 85 -1.20 5.11 -6.31
CA ASP A 85 -0.01 5.93 -6.08
C ASP A 85 -0.39 7.25 -5.40
N VAL A 86 -0.87 7.13 -4.17
CA VAL A 86 -1.18 8.24 -3.27
C VAL A 86 -0.52 8.02 -1.90
N CYS A 87 -0.40 9.07 -1.11
CA CYS A 87 0.15 8.97 0.25
C CYS A 87 -0.77 8.18 1.19
N GLY A 88 -2.09 8.27 1.00
CA GLY A 88 -3.09 7.53 1.76
C GLY A 88 -4.50 7.99 1.41
N PHE A 89 -5.47 7.09 1.56
CA PHE A 89 -6.87 7.45 1.56
C PHE A 89 -7.28 7.88 2.97
N SER A 90 -7.99 8.99 3.10
CA SER A 90 -8.64 9.36 4.35
C SER A 90 -9.92 8.56 4.57
N LYS A 91 -10.43 8.61 5.79
CA LYS A 91 -11.74 8.04 6.13
C LYS A 91 -12.85 8.55 5.20
N LEU A 92 -12.84 9.86 4.86
CA LEU A 92 -13.81 10.44 3.92
C LEU A 92 -13.71 9.84 2.51
N ASN A 93 -12.50 9.58 2.02
CA ASN A 93 -12.34 8.92 0.73
C ASN A 93 -12.93 7.49 0.79
N TYR A 94 -12.61 6.74 1.84
CA TYR A 94 -13.13 5.38 2.01
C TYR A 94 -14.67 5.36 2.13
N GLU A 95 -15.23 6.28 2.92
CA GLU A 95 -16.69 6.43 3.12
C GLU A 95 -17.43 6.90 1.86
N ALA A 96 -16.74 7.54 0.92
CA ALA A 96 -17.29 7.84 -0.41
C ALA A 96 -17.22 6.62 -1.35
N ILE A 97 -16.09 5.92 -1.36
CA ILE A 97 -15.82 4.81 -2.28
C ILE A 97 -16.61 3.55 -1.91
N ALA A 98 -16.58 3.12 -0.64
CA ALA A 98 -17.11 1.82 -0.24
C ALA A 98 -18.63 1.69 -0.41
N PRO A 99 -19.47 2.68 -0.01
CA PRO A 99 -20.91 2.62 -0.25
C PRO A 99 -21.28 2.66 -1.75
N ASP A 100 -20.53 3.43 -2.56
CA ASP A 100 -20.79 3.49 -4.00
C ASP A 100 -20.36 2.19 -4.70
N ALA A 101 -19.25 1.58 -4.30
CA ALA A 101 -18.85 0.24 -4.73
C ALA A 101 -19.89 -0.84 -4.32
N GLN A 102 -20.45 -0.74 -3.11
CA GLN A 102 -21.53 -1.63 -2.69
C GLN A 102 -22.76 -1.46 -3.56
N LYS A 103 -23.20 -0.21 -3.78
CA LYS A 103 -24.39 0.10 -4.56
C LYS A 103 -24.26 -0.33 -6.02
N ARG A 104 -23.11 -0.08 -6.66
CA ARG A 104 -22.90 -0.30 -8.10
C ARG A 104 -22.44 -1.70 -8.43
N CYS A 105 -21.67 -2.32 -7.53
CA CYS A 105 -20.95 -3.56 -7.80
C CYS A 105 -21.36 -4.71 -6.86
N GLY A 106 -22.18 -4.46 -5.84
CA GLY A 106 -22.61 -5.48 -4.88
C GLY A 106 -21.52 -5.94 -3.92
N LEU A 107 -20.50 -5.13 -3.68
CA LEU A 107 -19.37 -5.47 -2.82
C LEU A 107 -19.60 -4.98 -1.40
N ASP A 108 -19.54 -5.89 -0.42
CA ASP A 108 -19.45 -5.52 1.00
C ASP A 108 -18.11 -4.83 1.31
N ARG A 109 -18.08 -4.03 2.38
CA ARG A 109 -16.83 -3.41 2.89
C ARG A 109 -15.72 -4.43 3.13
N SER A 110 -16.05 -5.65 3.58
CA SER A 110 -15.07 -6.71 3.81
C SER A 110 -14.44 -7.25 2.51
N GLN A 111 -15.12 -7.07 1.39
CA GLN A 111 -14.70 -7.53 0.06
C GLN A 111 -13.89 -6.48 -0.71
N LEU A 112 -13.83 -5.23 -0.22
CA LEU A 112 -13.07 -4.13 -0.79
C LEU A 112 -11.83 -3.85 0.06
N LYS A 113 -10.66 -3.86 -0.56
CA LYS A 113 -9.38 -3.48 0.04
C LYS A 113 -8.80 -2.31 -0.75
N LEU A 114 -8.81 -1.12 -0.15
CA LEU A 114 -8.09 0.04 -0.68
C LEU A 114 -6.69 0.06 -0.06
N THR A 115 -5.67 0.07 -0.89
CA THR A 115 -4.27 0.23 -0.45
C THR A 115 -3.59 1.33 -1.23
N CYS A 116 -2.44 1.78 -0.78
CA CYS A 116 -1.63 2.76 -1.49
C CYS A 116 -0.15 2.38 -1.46
N SER A 117 0.64 2.98 -2.33
CA SER A 117 2.10 2.89 -2.30
C SER A 117 2.70 3.77 -1.20
N HIS A 118 1.92 4.67 -0.63
CA HIS A 118 2.34 5.69 0.33
C HIS A 118 3.45 6.57 -0.24
N THR A 119 3.42 6.83 -1.55
CA THR A 119 4.37 7.77 -2.16
C THR A 119 4.22 9.16 -1.56
N HIS A 120 5.33 9.79 -1.22
CA HIS A 120 5.37 11.20 -0.82
C HIS A 120 5.51 12.14 -2.02
N SER A 121 5.34 11.63 -3.23
CA SER A 121 5.30 12.39 -4.48
C SER A 121 3.96 12.25 -5.21
N GLY A 122 2.89 11.98 -4.46
CA GLY A 122 1.50 11.99 -4.91
C GLY A 122 0.74 13.23 -4.44
N PRO A 123 -0.49 13.46 -4.93
CA PRO A 123 -1.29 14.63 -4.58
C PRO A 123 -1.83 14.57 -3.14
N VAL A 124 -2.04 15.75 -2.54
CA VAL A 124 -2.81 15.88 -1.31
C VAL A 124 -4.26 15.50 -1.60
N LEU A 125 -4.82 14.61 -0.79
CA LEU A 125 -6.24 14.27 -0.83
C LEU A 125 -7.00 14.96 0.31
N ARG A 126 -8.32 15.04 0.19
CA ARG A 126 -9.18 15.68 1.20
C ARG A 126 -9.01 15.02 2.56
N GLU A 127 -8.89 15.85 3.59
CA GLU A 127 -8.61 15.49 4.98
C GLU A 127 -7.33 14.66 5.23
N VAL A 128 -6.41 14.64 4.27
CA VAL A 128 -5.09 14.04 4.47
C VAL A 128 -4.11 15.15 4.86
N ALA A 129 -3.74 15.20 6.14
CA ALA A 129 -2.68 16.04 6.68
C ALA A 129 -2.80 17.55 6.31
N TYR A 130 -4.01 18.11 6.30
CA TYR A 130 -4.23 19.52 5.90
C TYR A 130 -3.44 20.54 6.72
N ASP A 131 -3.22 20.29 8.03
CA ASP A 131 -2.40 21.18 8.84
C ASP A 131 -0.92 21.21 8.38
N CYS A 132 -0.47 20.20 7.62
CA CYS A 132 0.90 20.18 7.07
C CYS A 132 1.14 21.28 6.03
N TYR A 133 0.11 21.74 5.32
CA TYR A 133 0.27 22.63 4.17
C TYR A 133 -0.45 23.96 4.36
N PRO A 134 0.17 25.09 3.96
CA PRO A 134 -0.47 26.40 4.02
C PRO A 134 -1.39 26.62 2.80
N LEU A 135 -2.40 25.77 2.66
CA LEU A 135 -3.32 25.79 1.51
C LEU A 135 -4.23 27.04 1.52
N SER A 136 -4.34 27.72 0.38
CA SER A 136 -5.37 28.73 0.15
C SER A 136 -6.76 28.08 0.00
N GLN A 137 -7.82 28.88 0.06
CA GLN A 137 -9.18 28.39 -0.18
C GLN A 137 -9.34 27.80 -1.60
N GLU A 138 -8.69 28.40 -2.59
CA GLU A 138 -8.68 27.88 -3.97
C GLU A 138 -7.98 26.53 -4.06
N GLN A 139 -6.83 26.38 -3.40
CA GLN A 139 -6.08 25.12 -3.35
C GLN A 139 -6.84 24.03 -2.59
N LEU A 140 -7.57 24.38 -1.52
CA LEU A 140 -8.47 23.44 -0.84
C LEU A 140 -9.60 23.00 -1.77
N ALA A 141 -10.20 23.91 -2.54
CA ALA A 141 -11.23 23.56 -3.53
C ALA A 141 -10.66 22.65 -4.64
N GLN A 142 -9.42 22.88 -5.08
CA GLN A 142 -8.72 22.02 -6.05
C GLN A 142 -8.49 20.61 -5.48
N VAL A 143 -8.02 20.50 -4.23
CA VAL A 143 -7.83 19.21 -3.54
C VAL A 143 -9.16 18.46 -3.41
N GLU A 144 -10.24 19.15 -3.05
CA GLU A 144 -11.58 18.56 -2.94
C GLU A 144 -12.09 18.04 -4.30
N ALA A 145 -11.96 18.85 -5.35
CA ALA A 145 -12.38 18.48 -6.70
C ALA A 145 -11.59 17.26 -7.22
N TYR A 146 -10.26 17.26 -7.05
CA TYR A 146 -9.41 16.13 -7.42
C TYR A 146 -9.78 14.87 -6.65
N SER A 147 -9.98 14.96 -5.33
CA SER A 147 -10.32 13.82 -4.49
C SER A 147 -11.64 13.17 -4.91
N ARG A 148 -12.68 13.99 -5.19
CA ARG A 148 -13.96 13.47 -5.71
C ARG A 148 -13.84 12.80 -7.08
N ALA A 149 -13.02 13.35 -7.96
CA ALA A 149 -12.74 12.74 -9.26
C ALA A 149 -11.99 11.39 -9.11
N LEU A 150 -11.02 11.33 -8.18
CA LEU A 150 -10.30 10.10 -7.85
C LEU A 150 -11.25 9.03 -7.27
N GLU A 151 -12.12 9.39 -6.32
CA GLU A 151 -13.11 8.49 -5.72
C GLU A 151 -14.02 7.87 -6.78
N LYS A 152 -14.54 8.70 -7.71
CA LYS A 152 -15.31 8.22 -8.85
C LYS A 152 -14.49 7.29 -9.74
N THR A 153 -13.25 7.66 -10.06
CA THR A 153 -12.34 6.84 -10.88
C THR A 153 -12.10 5.48 -10.23
N VAL A 154 -11.87 5.42 -8.91
CA VAL A 154 -11.70 4.15 -8.19
C VAL A 154 -12.92 3.24 -8.37
N VAL A 155 -14.14 3.78 -8.18
CA VAL A 155 -15.37 3.00 -8.33
C VAL A 155 -15.61 2.57 -9.78
N ASP A 156 -15.30 3.42 -10.74
CA ASP A 156 -15.38 3.07 -12.17
C ASP A 156 -14.42 1.93 -12.51
N GLN A 157 -13.17 1.98 -12.01
CA GLN A 157 -12.19 0.90 -12.23
C GLN A 157 -12.55 -0.39 -11.51
N ILE A 158 -13.21 -0.34 -10.34
CA ILE A 158 -13.77 -1.51 -9.68
C ILE A 158 -14.82 -2.19 -10.57
N ALA A 159 -15.73 -1.40 -11.13
CA ALA A 159 -16.77 -1.93 -12.03
C ALA A 159 -16.18 -2.53 -13.31
N GLU A 160 -15.18 -1.89 -13.89
CA GLU A 160 -14.45 -2.38 -15.07
C GLU A 160 -13.71 -3.69 -14.79
N ALA A 161 -12.97 -3.79 -13.68
CA ALA A 161 -12.29 -5.01 -13.28
C ALA A 161 -13.27 -6.17 -13.03
N LEU A 162 -14.43 -5.91 -12.44
CA LEU A 162 -15.48 -6.92 -12.26
C LEU A 162 -16.12 -7.36 -13.59
N ALA A 163 -16.19 -6.48 -14.59
CA ALA A 163 -16.66 -6.82 -15.91
C ALA A 163 -15.63 -7.62 -16.74
N ASP A 164 -14.32 -7.49 -16.43
CA ASP A 164 -13.19 -8.22 -17.05
C ASP A 164 -12.97 -9.63 -16.46
N LEU A 165 -13.77 -10.07 -15.51
CA LEU A 165 -13.59 -11.37 -14.86
C LEU A 165 -13.54 -12.52 -15.87
N SER A 166 -12.41 -13.22 -15.94
CA SER A 166 -12.17 -14.37 -16.80
C SER A 166 -11.39 -15.47 -16.06
N PRO A 167 -11.46 -16.73 -16.50
CA PRO A 167 -10.81 -17.85 -15.83
C PRO A 167 -9.32 -17.58 -15.55
N ALA A 168 -8.90 -17.90 -14.34
CA ALA A 168 -7.54 -17.65 -13.87
C ALA A 168 -7.08 -18.69 -12.83
N THR A 169 -5.79 -18.68 -12.55
CA THR A 169 -5.16 -19.39 -11.45
C THR A 169 -4.39 -18.43 -10.57
N LEU A 170 -4.41 -18.65 -9.25
CA LEU A 170 -3.71 -17.82 -8.28
C LEU A 170 -2.57 -18.61 -7.64
N TRP A 171 -1.44 -17.93 -7.45
CA TRP A 171 -0.23 -18.51 -6.91
C TRP A 171 0.40 -17.57 -5.89
N ALA A 172 0.84 -18.11 -4.76
CA ALA A 172 1.52 -17.36 -3.71
C ALA A 172 3.01 -17.69 -3.65
N GLY A 173 3.82 -16.66 -3.47
CA GLY A 173 5.24 -16.74 -3.23
C GLY A 173 5.72 -15.68 -2.23
N GLN A 174 6.98 -15.76 -1.88
CA GLN A 174 7.64 -14.75 -1.04
C GLN A 174 9.09 -14.60 -1.44
N GLY A 175 9.46 -13.40 -1.82
CA GLY A 175 10.81 -12.95 -2.09
C GLY A 175 11.43 -12.25 -0.88
N ARG A 176 12.57 -11.59 -1.11
CA ARG A 176 13.31 -10.81 -0.12
C ARG A 176 14.02 -9.63 -0.77
N ALA A 177 13.91 -8.44 -0.17
CA ALA A 177 14.69 -7.24 -0.47
C ALA A 177 15.22 -6.64 0.83
N GLU A 178 16.43 -6.06 0.82
CA GLU A 178 17.14 -5.70 2.07
C GLU A 178 17.47 -4.21 2.19
N PHE A 179 16.78 -3.36 1.44
CA PHE A 179 17.06 -1.92 1.49
C PHE A 179 16.27 -1.16 2.57
N ALA A 180 15.21 -1.75 3.15
CA ALA A 180 14.48 -1.16 4.26
C ALA A 180 15.33 -1.10 5.52
N VAL A 181 15.39 0.08 6.14
CA VAL A 181 16.17 0.34 7.35
C VAL A 181 15.27 0.92 8.43
N ASN A 182 15.29 0.35 9.62
CA ASN A 182 14.58 0.92 10.77
C ASN A 182 15.14 2.30 11.11
N ARG A 183 14.36 3.37 10.85
CA ARG A 183 14.78 4.76 11.02
C ARG A 183 14.80 5.23 12.47
N ARG A 184 14.17 4.47 13.39
CA ARG A 184 14.17 4.77 14.82
C ARG A 184 15.51 4.41 15.48
N ASN A 185 16.18 3.38 14.95
CA ASN A 185 17.40 2.82 15.51
C ASN A 185 18.66 3.14 14.70
N ASN A 186 18.52 3.70 13.50
CA ASN A 186 19.64 4.07 12.62
C ASN A 186 19.46 5.49 12.11
N ARG A 187 20.43 6.34 12.36
CA ARG A 187 20.44 7.71 11.81
C ARG A 187 20.79 7.63 10.33
N GLU A 188 20.04 8.32 9.49
CA GLU A 188 20.24 8.33 8.03
C GLU A 188 21.70 8.60 7.59
N PRO A 189 22.43 9.60 8.16
CA PRO A 189 23.82 9.85 7.77
C PRO A 189 24.78 8.71 8.10
N ASP A 190 24.46 7.87 9.07
CA ASP A 190 25.37 6.84 9.58
C ASP A 190 25.26 5.51 8.83
N VAL A 191 24.16 5.32 8.07
CA VAL A 191 23.80 4.03 7.43
C VAL A 191 24.83 3.59 6.39
N VAL A 192 25.29 4.50 5.53
CA VAL A 192 26.26 4.18 4.48
C VAL A 192 27.59 3.69 5.10
N ALA A 193 28.13 4.48 6.06
CA ALA A 193 29.36 4.13 6.72
C ALA A 193 29.26 2.82 7.54
N ALA A 194 28.11 2.54 8.17
CA ALA A 194 27.88 1.27 8.86
C ALA A 194 27.90 0.08 7.89
N ARG A 195 27.23 0.21 6.72
CA ARG A 195 27.27 -0.84 5.67
C ARG A 195 28.68 -1.07 5.10
N GLU A 196 29.44 -0.02 4.85
CA GLU A 196 30.83 -0.11 4.38
C GLU A 196 31.75 -0.83 5.37
N ARG A 197 31.49 -0.68 6.68
CA ARG A 197 32.20 -1.41 7.74
C ARG A 197 31.68 -2.82 7.98
N GLY A 198 30.62 -3.25 7.27
CA GLY A 198 29.97 -4.55 7.49
C GLY A 198 29.20 -4.65 8.80
N GLU A 199 28.82 -3.52 9.41
CA GLU A 199 28.08 -3.50 10.66
C GLU A 199 26.59 -3.81 10.42
N ALA A 200 26.00 -4.64 11.26
CA ALA A 200 24.58 -4.90 11.21
C ALA A 200 23.77 -3.65 11.62
N LEU A 201 22.79 -3.28 10.80
CA LEU A 201 21.86 -2.21 11.14
C LEU A 201 20.93 -2.66 12.27
N LYS A 202 20.56 -1.72 13.12
CA LYS A 202 19.81 -1.98 14.37
C LYS A 202 18.30 -1.92 14.13
N GLY A 203 17.55 -2.53 15.06
CA GLY A 203 16.10 -2.50 15.13
C GLY A 203 15.42 -3.55 14.26
N PRO A 204 14.11 -3.80 14.49
CA PRO A 204 13.35 -4.77 13.74
C PRO A 204 13.12 -4.28 12.30
N ASN A 205 13.08 -5.22 11.35
CA ASN A 205 12.71 -5.01 9.95
C ASN A 205 11.94 -6.22 9.43
N ASP A 206 11.18 -6.01 8.36
CA ASP A 206 10.52 -7.07 7.58
C ASP A 206 10.95 -6.95 6.12
N HIS A 207 11.95 -7.72 5.74
CA HIS A 207 12.50 -7.74 4.39
C HIS A 207 11.76 -8.69 3.42
N ALA A 208 10.66 -9.29 3.86
CA ALA A 208 9.85 -10.14 3.00
C ALA A 208 9.16 -9.33 1.90
N VAL A 209 9.12 -9.91 0.70
CA VAL A 209 8.37 -9.42 -0.45
C VAL A 209 7.27 -10.46 -0.77
N PRO A 210 6.07 -10.34 -0.21
CA PRO A 210 4.93 -11.16 -0.57
C PRO A 210 4.60 -11.00 -2.05
N VAL A 211 4.25 -12.09 -2.73
CA VAL A 211 3.91 -12.11 -4.17
C VAL A 211 2.66 -12.94 -4.40
N LEU A 212 1.63 -12.32 -4.98
CA LEU A 212 0.47 -12.98 -5.56
C LEU A 212 0.59 -12.90 -7.08
N ALA A 213 0.82 -14.04 -7.75
CA ALA A 213 0.78 -14.12 -9.19
C ALA A 213 -0.60 -14.58 -9.66
N VAL A 214 -1.19 -13.83 -10.59
CA VAL A 214 -2.44 -14.15 -11.30
C VAL A 214 -2.08 -14.58 -12.71
N ARG A 215 -2.43 -15.80 -13.09
CA ARG A 215 -2.13 -16.34 -14.42
C ARG A 215 -3.41 -16.72 -15.15
N SER A 216 -3.37 -16.66 -16.47
CA SER A 216 -4.41 -17.25 -17.33
C SER A 216 -4.42 -18.77 -17.17
N THR A 217 -5.43 -19.42 -17.72
CA THR A 217 -5.49 -20.91 -17.79
C THR A 217 -4.37 -21.51 -18.64
N GLU A 218 -3.82 -20.74 -19.57
CA GLU A 218 -2.67 -21.09 -20.42
C GLU A 218 -1.32 -20.87 -19.72
N GLY A 219 -1.33 -20.26 -18.51
CA GLY A 219 -0.14 -20.03 -17.69
C GLY A 219 0.50 -18.65 -17.87
N GLU A 220 -0.04 -17.78 -18.71
CA GLU A 220 0.44 -16.41 -18.94
C GLU A 220 0.22 -15.54 -17.70
N LEU A 221 1.21 -14.75 -17.30
CA LEU A 221 1.09 -13.81 -16.20
C LEU A 221 0.16 -12.65 -16.62
N ARG A 222 -0.97 -12.50 -15.91
CA ARG A 222 -1.91 -11.39 -16.09
C ARG A 222 -1.71 -10.26 -15.10
N ALA A 223 -1.38 -10.61 -13.87
CA ALA A 223 -1.04 -9.62 -12.84
C ALA A 223 -0.07 -10.21 -11.81
N VAL A 224 0.70 -9.32 -11.20
CA VAL A 224 1.47 -9.59 -10.00
C VAL A 224 1.17 -8.52 -8.94
N VAL A 225 0.66 -8.96 -7.78
CA VAL A 225 0.46 -8.09 -6.62
C VAL A 225 1.57 -8.40 -5.62
N PHE A 226 2.31 -7.38 -5.23
CA PHE A 226 3.44 -7.54 -4.32
C PHE A 226 3.48 -6.44 -3.28
N GLY A 227 4.12 -6.70 -2.15
CA GLY A 227 4.24 -5.75 -1.05
C GLY A 227 5.64 -5.64 -0.51
N TYR A 228 5.91 -4.53 0.18
CA TYR A 228 7.16 -4.33 0.91
C TYR A 228 6.97 -3.39 2.10
N ALA A 229 7.63 -3.68 3.22
CA ALA A 229 7.51 -2.90 4.45
C ALA A 229 8.58 -1.78 4.49
N CYS A 230 8.42 -0.75 3.66
CA CYS A 230 9.35 0.38 3.59
C CYS A 230 8.65 1.61 3.02
N HIS A 231 8.78 2.77 3.67
CA HIS A 231 8.25 4.03 3.16
C HIS A 231 8.69 4.30 1.72
N ALA A 232 7.75 4.75 0.89
CA ALA A 232 8.05 5.26 -0.46
C ALA A 232 8.51 6.73 -0.38
N THR A 233 9.71 6.91 0.18
CA THR A 233 10.31 8.21 0.52
C THR A 233 11.75 8.34 0.06
N THR A 234 12.11 7.65 -1.02
CA THR A 234 13.43 7.84 -1.63
C THR A 234 13.57 9.25 -2.18
N LEU A 235 12.47 9.79 -2.73
CA LEU A 235 12.43 11.11 -3.34
C LEU A 235 11.89 12.19 -2.38
N SER A 236 12.31 13.44 -2.61
CA SER A 236 11.72 14.64 -2.00
C SER A 236 11.61 15.79 -3.01
N ILE A 237 11.53 15.45 -4.29
CA ILE A 237 11.38 16.36 -5.42
C ILE A 237 9.96 16.90 -5.54
N TYR A 238 9.74 17.88 -6.44
CA TYR A 238 8.43 18.45 -6.75
C TYR A 238 7.86 17.94 -8.07
N GLU A 239 8.13 16.65 -8.38
CA GLU A 239 7.57 15.96 -9.55
C GLU A 239 6.73 14.77 -9.08
N TRP A 240 5.61 14.52 -9.78
CA TRP A 240 4.77 13.37 -9.54
C TRP A 240 5.55 12.07 -9.76
N SER A 241 5.48 11.16 -8.80
CA SER A 241 6.18 9.88 -8.86
C SER A 241 5.58 8.87 -7.88
N GLY A 242 5.50 7.61 -8.29
CA GLY A 242 5.20 6.49 -7.38
C GLY A 242 6.38 6.09 -6.50
N ASP A 243 7.48 6.86 -6.48
CA ASP A 243 8.74 6.54 -5.78
C ASP A 243 9.30 5.18 -6.26
N TYR A 244 10.12 4.50 -5.45
CA TYR A 244 10.69 3.18 -5.80
C TYR A 244 9.60 2.12 -6.15
N PRO A 245 8.40 2.09 -5.53
CA PRO A 245 7.35 1.17 -5.97
C PRO A 245 6.87 1.42 -7.39
N GLY A 246 6.84 2.69 -7.82
CA GLY A 246 6.49 3.05 -9.19
C GLY A 246 7.50 2.49 -10.19
N PHE A 247 8.80 2.63 -9.92
CA PHE A 247 9.85 2.04 -10.76
C PHE A 247 9.78 0.51 -10.78
N ALA A 248 9.57 -0.14 -9.63
CA ALA A 248 9.41 -1.59 -9.59
C ALA A 248 8.24 -2.08 -10.45
N GLN A 249 7.10 -1.38 -10.41
CA GLN A 249 5.94 -1.70 -11.26
C GLN A 249 6.25 -1.51 -12.74
N ILE A 250 6.95 -0.43 -13.12
CA ILE A 250 7.38 -0.15 -14.51
C ILE A 250 8.29 -1.27 -15.03
N ASP A 251 9.29 -1.68 -14.25
CA ASP A 251 10.23 -2.73 -14.63
C ASP A 251 9.52 -4.08 -14.80
N LEU A 252 8.64 -4.45 -13.87
CA LEU A 252 7.86 -5.69 -13.97
C LEU A 252 6.91 -5.71 -15.18
N GLU A 253 6.23 -4.59 -15.47
CA GLU A 253 5.35 -4.48 -16.64
C GLU A 253 6.13 -4.49 -17.96
N ALA A 254 7.36 -3.97 -17.96
CA ALA A 254 8.26 -4.06 -19.12
C ALA A 254 8.77 -5.49 -19.37
N ASN A 255 9.07 -6.24 -18.30
CA ASN A 255 9.53 -7.62 -18.39
C ASN A 255 8.40 -8.60 -18.73
N HIS A 256 7.14 -8.26 -18.41
CA HIS A 256 5.94 -9.07 -18.66
C HIS A 256 4.90 -8.26 -19.44
N PRO A 257 5.09 -8.02 -20.75
CA PRO A 257 4.15 -7.27 -21.56
C PRO A 257 2.72 -7.84 -21.48
N GLY A 258 1.74 -7.00 -21.16
CA GLY A 258 0.35 -7.42 -20.95
C GLY A 258 -0.02 -7.73 -19.49
N ALA A 259 0.95 -7.93 -18.61
CA ALA A 259 0.68 -8.06 -17.18
C ALA A 259 0.52 -6.70 -16.50
N THR A 260 -0.22 -6.67 -15.40
CA THR A 260 -0.36 -5.51 -14.51
C THR A 260 0.39 -5.77 -13.20
N ALA A 261 1.38 -4.94 -12.90
CA ALA A 261 2.09 -4.97 -11.61
C ALA A 261 1.41 -4.03 -10.62
N MET A 262 1.12 -4.51 -9.40
CA MET A 262 0.37 -3.81 -8.37
C MET A 262 1.13 -3.87 -7.04
N PHE A 263 1.47 -2.71 -6.50
CA PHE A 263 2.20 -2.61 -5.23
C PHE A 263 1.27 -2.21 -4.09
N TYR A 264 1.44 -2.82 -2.90
CA TYR A 264 0.84 -2.38 -1.65
C TYR A 264 1.89 -2.16 -0.57
N GLN A 265 1.69 -1.12 0.24
CA GLN A 265 2.58 -0.79 1.34
C GLN A 265 2.42 -1.78 2.50
N GLY A 266 3.53 -2.42 2.92
CA GLY A 266 3.58 -3.25 4.12
C GLY A 266 3.53 -2.40 5.41
N CYS A 267 3.78 -3.00 6.57
CA CYS A 267 3.92 -2.26 7.82
C CYS A 267 5.28 -1.55 7.85
N GLY A 268 5.38 -0.44 7.14
CA GLY A 268 6.63 0.26 6.88
C GLY A 268 6.80 1.60 7.61
N ALA A 269 5.95 1.91 8.60
CA ALA A 269 5.91 3.22 9.24
C ALA A 269 7.24 3.70 9.82
N ASP A 270 8.01 2.80 10.38
CA ASP A 270 9.33 3.05 10.95
C ASP A 270 10.50 2.61 10.07
N GLN A 271 10.23 2.29 8.79
CA GLN A 271 11.23 1.82 7.83
C GLN A 271 11.43 2.83 6.70
N ASN A 272 12.69 3.17 6.40
CA ASN A 272 13.06 4.04 5.28
C ASN A 272 14.00 3.33 4.29
N PRO A 273 13.91 3.68 2.99
CA PRO A 273 14.94 3.30 2.01
C PRO A 273 16.18 4.19 2.23
N LEU A 274 17.25 3.67 2.79
CA LEU A 274 18.46 4.45 3.12
C LEU A 274 19.72 3.88 2.46
N PRO A 275 20.57 4.74 1.82
CA PRO A 275 20.42 6.20 1.65
C PRO A 275 19.29 6.59 0.68
N ARG A 276 18.94 7.88 0.62
CA ARG A 276 17.84 8.37 -0.20
C ARG A 276 18.12 9.79 -0.71
N ARG A 277 17.21 10.39 -1.47
CA ARG A 277 17.16 11.76 -2.00
C ARG A 277 17.63 11.91 -3.45
N THR A 278 17.90 10.82 -4.18
CA THR A 278 18.19 10.91 -5.60
C THR A 278 17.30 9.99 -6.43
N VAL A 279 17.12 10.35 -7.70
CA VAL A 279 16.33 9.54 -8.66
C VAL A 279 17.05 8.21 -8.95
N GLU A 280 18.37 8.22 -8.97
CA GLU A 280 19.21 7.03 -9.20
C GLU A 280 18.98 6.00 -8.11
N LEU A 281 19.01 6.40 -6.83
CA LEU A 281 18.69 5.52 -5.70
C LEU A 281 17.26 4.99 -5.77
N CYS A 282 16.32 5.85 -6.17
CA CYS A 282 14.92 5.46 -6.33
C CYS A 282 14.76 4.36 -7.39
N ARG A 283 15.42 4.52 -8.57
CA ARG A 283 15.47 3.48 -9.62
C ARG A 283 16.14 2.22 -9.13
N GLN A 284 17.26 2.35 -8.43
CA GLN A 284 17.99 1.21 -7.88
C GLN A 284 17.12 0.39 -6.90
N TYR A 285 16.40 1.04 -5.98
CA TYR A 285 15.50 0.34 -5.06
C TYR A 285 14.30 -0.28 -5.78
N GLY A 286 13.78 0.39 -6.81
CA GLY A 286 12.76 -0.16 -7.69
C GLY A 286 13.23 -1.44 -8.37
N ALA A 287 14.42 -1.41 -8.97
CA ALA A 287 15.04 -2.59 -9.61
C ALA A 287 15.26 -3.74 -8.62
N VAL A 288 15.84 -3.47 -7.42
CA VAL A 288 16.03 -4.50 -6.37
C VAL A 288 14.70 -5.14 -5.97
N LEU A 289 13.62 -4.34 -5.86
CA LEU A 289 12.30 -4.87 -5.52
C LEU A 289 11.70 -5.69 -6.68
N ALA A 290 11.83 -5.22 -7.92
CA ALA A 290 11.41 -5.96 -9.11
C ALA A 290 12.17 -7.28 -9.25
N GLU A 291 13.51 -7.29 -9.08
CA GLU A 291 14.33 -8.49 -9.07
C GLU A 291 13.89 -9.51 -8.00
N ALA A 292 13.52 -9.05 -6.80
CA ALA A 292 13.00 -9.92 -5.75
C ALA A 292 11.67 -10.59 -6.14
N VAL A 293 10.81 -9.88 -6.87
CA VAL A 293 9.55 -10.41 -7.43
C VAL A 293 9.87 -11.40 -8.55
N GLU A 294 10.72 -11.04 -9.51
CA GLU A 294 11.14 -11.93 -10.62
C GLU A 294 11.77 -13.23 -10.13
N ALA A 295 12.70 -13.13 -9.17
CA ALA A 295 13.31 -14.30 -8.55
C ALA A 295 12.29 -15.18 -7.82
N THR A 296 11.17 -14.62 -7.38
CA THR A 296 10.06 -15.37 -6.78
C THR A 296 9.21 -16.03 -7.85
N LEU A 297 8.86 -15.33 -8.94
CA LEU A 297 8.09 -15.86 -10.07
C LEU A 297 8.80 -16.99 -10.80
N ALA A 298 10.14 -17.00 -10.80
CA ALA A 298 10.99 -18.04 -11.39
C ALA A 298 11.05 -19.33 -10.56
N LYS A 299 10.63 -19.31 -9.31
CA LYS A 299 10.58 -20.48 -8.41
C LYS A 299 9.22 -21.18 -8.48
N PRO A 300 9.12 -22.44 -8.04
CA PRO A 300 7.82 -23.07 -7.83
C PRO A 300 6.99 -22.26 -6.83
N LEU A 301 5.89 -21.66 -7.31
CA LEU A 301 4.93 -20.97 -6.49
C LEU A 301 3.91 -21.95 -5.91
N ARG A 302 3.34 -21.62 -4.77
CA ARG A 302 2.28 -22.40 -4.15
C ARG A 302 0.93 -22.04 -4.77
N PRO A 303 0.17 -23.02 -5.31
CA PRO A 303 -1.16 -22.74 -5.83
C PRO A 303 -2.11 -22.33 -4.68
N ILE A 304 -3.05 -21.44 -5.00
CA ILE A 304 -4.12 -21.03 -4.10
C ILE A 304 -5.43 -21.64 -4.59
N ALA A 305 -6.03 -22.52 -3.79
CA ALA A 305 -7.32 -23.10 -4.10
C ALA A 305 -8.41 -22.02 -4.26
N PRO A 306 -9.41 -22.20 -5.15
CA PRO A 306 -10.40 -21.19 -5.47
C PRO A 306 -11.47 -21.04 -4.37
N ARG A 307 -11.03 -20.61 -3.21
CA ARG A 307 -11.82 -20.30 -2.02
C ARG A 307 -11.46 -18.95 -1.46
N LEU A 308 -12.44 -18.09 -1.26
CA LEU A 308 -12.28 -16.73 -0.76
C LEU A 308 -13.12 -16.51 0.50
N ARG A 309 -12.50 -16.01 1.55
CA ARG A 309 -13.20 -15.54 2.75
C ARG A 309 -12.68 -14.20 3.14
N THR A 310 -13.58 -13.27 3.43
CA THR A 310 -13.25 -11.90 3.81
C THR A 310 -13.97 -11.52 5.09
N ALA A 311 -13.31 -10.76 5.94
CA ALA A 311 -13.91 -10.20 7.14
C ALA A 311 -13.29 -8.82 7.42
N LEU A 312 -14.12 -7.91 7.92
CA LEU A 312 -13.70 -6.56 8.35
C LEU A 312 -14.41 -6.23 9.67
N GLU A 313 -13.71 -5.54 10.52
CA GLU A 313 -14.21 -4.97 11.76
C GLU A 313 -13.65 -3.56 11.93
N GLY A 314 -14.52 -2.59 12.22
CA GLY A 314 -14.12 -1.28 12.71
C GLY A 314 -14.05 -1.31 14.23
N ILE A 315 -12.94 -0.83 14.78
CA ILE A 315 -12.75 -0.72 16.23
C ILE A 315 -12.43 0.71 16.62
N ASP A 316 -12.82 1.10 17.84
CA ASP A 316 -12.43 2.40 18.37
C ASP A 316 -11.04 2.35 18.97
N LEU A 317 -10.15 3.25 18.52
CA LEU A 317 -8.82 3.44 19.10
C LEU A 317 -8.87 4.65 20.05
N PRO A 318 -8.73 4.46 21.36
CA PRO A 318 -8.79 5.56 22.33
C PRO A 318 -7.58 6.49 22.15
N TYR A 319 -7.86 7.79 22.22
CA TYR A 319 -6.82 8.82 22.31
C TYR A 319 -6.25 8.89 23.73
N GLY A 320 -4.98 9.29 23.84
CA GLY A 320 -4.42 9.80 25.07
C GLY A 320 -5.07 11.15 25.45
N GLU A 321 -4.53 11.78 26.49
CA GLU A 321 -5.04 13.07 26.95
C GLU A 321 -4.98 14.13 25.84
N PRO A 322 -6.05 14.91 25.64
CA PRO A 322 -6.04 16.00 24.69
C PRO A 322 -5.12 17.13 25.19
N PRO A 323 -4.52 17.90 24.28
CA PRO A 323 -3.72 19.05 24.68
C PRO A 323 -4.58 20.15 25.32
N THR A 324 -4.06 20.78 26.35
CA THR A 324 -4.68 21.91 27.04
C THR A 324 -4.51 23.22 26.24
N ALA A 325 -5.31 24.24 26.53
CA ALA A 325 -5.15 25.55 25.91
C ALA A 325 -3.78 26.18 26.21
N ASP A 326 -3.22 25.94 27.41
CA ASP A 326 -1.91 26.48 27.79
C ASP A 326 -0.75 25.80 27.04
N GLU A 327 -0.88 24.53 26.69
CA GLU A 327 0.07 23.83 25.81
C GLU A 327 -0.06 24.25 24.35
N LEU A 328 -1.26 24.55 23.88
CA LEU A 328 -1.50 24.93 22.50
C LEU A 328 -1.09 26.39 22.18
N ARG A 329 -1.24 27.34 23.13
CA ARG A 329 -0.95 28.77 22.90
C ARG A 329 0.47 29.00 22.36
N PRO A 330 1.56 28.53 23.01
CA PRO A 330 2.91 28.77 22.50
C PRO A 330 3.20 28.03 21.19
N LEU A 331 2.48 26.94 20.91
CA LEU A 331 2.58 26.26 19.63
C LEU A 331 1.91 27.04 18.51
N SER A 332 0.77 27.68 18.79
CA SER A 332 -0.02 28.43 17.82
C SER A 332 0.71 29.65 17.23
N GLU A 333 1.72 30.18 17.92
CA GLU A 333 2.55 31.28 17.46
C GLU A 333 3.56 30.88 16.37
N LYS A 334 3.81 29.56 16.20
CA LYS A 334 4.79 29.05 15.23
C LYS A 334 4.24 29.09 13.82
N ASP A 335 5.04 29.55 12.87
CA ASP A 335 4.72 29.51 11.44
C ASP A 335 5.14 28.15 10.83
N ASN A 336 4.43 27.09 11.23
CA ASN A 336 4.62 25.74 10.69
C ASN A 336 3.34 24.90 10.92
N TYR A 337 3.37 23.63 10.51
CA TYR A 337 2.22 22.72 10.67
C TYR A 337 1.73 22.56 12.11
N ARG A 338 2.64 22.59 13.11
CA ARG A 338 2.25 22.51 14.52
C ARG A 338 1.47 23.74 14.96
N GLY A 339 1.88 24.91 14.45
CA GLY A 339 1.15 26.17 14.72
C GLY A 339 -0.23 26.16 14.08
N ARG A 340 -0.38 25.69 12.84
CA ARG A 340 -1.69 25.57 12.19
C ARG A 340 -2.59 24.59 12.93
N TRP A 341 -2.09 23.42 13.29
CA TRP A 341 -2.77 22.44 14.12
C TRP A 341 -3.22 23.02 15.47
N ALA A 342 -2.32 23.70 16.19
CA ALA A 342 -2.63 24.31 17.48
C ALA A 342 -3.69 25.40 17.37
N LYS A 343 -3.60 26.29 16.36
CA LYS A 343 -4.63 27.32 16.08
C LYS A 343 -6.00 26.70 15.86
N ARG A 344 -6.07 25.63 15.06
CA ARG A 344 -7.33 24.93 14.80
C ARG A 344 -7.93 24.31 16.08
N LEU A 345 -7.09 23.70 16.93
CA LEU A 345 -7.57 23.11 18.18
C LEU A 345 -7.99 24.18 19.21
N LEU A 346 -7.22 25.29 19.32
CA LEU A 346 -7.61 26.43 20.17
C LEU A 346 -8.97 26.98 19.74
N GLY A 347 -9.19 27.20 18.45
CA GLY A 347 -10.48 27.69 17.94
C GLY A 347 -11.66 26.77 18.27
N ARG A 348 -11.45 25.48 18.45
CA ARG A 348 -12.46 24.54 18.94
C ARG A 348 -12.71 24.74 20.45
N LEU A 349 -11.65 24.86 21.25
CA LEU A 349 -11.78 25.09 22.70
C LEU A 349 -12.48 26.43 22.99
N GLU A 350 -12.19 27.49 22.23
CA GLU A 350 -12.86 28.79 22.35
C GLU A 350 -14.36 28.71 22.08
N LYS A 351 -14.77 27.79 21.21
CA LYS A 351 -16.19 27.49 20.95
C LYS A 351 -16.80 26.50 21.95
N SER A 352 -16.05 26.14 23.00
CA SER A 352 -16.46 25.13 24.00
C SER A 352 -16.73 23.73 23.39
N GLU A 353 -16.10 23.43 22.26
CA GLU A 353 -16.20 22.09 21.66
C GLU A 353 -15.28 21.11 22.41
N SER A 354 -15.80 19.95 22.79
CA SER A 354 -14.99 18.87 23.35
C SER A 354 -14.25 18.12 22.25
N PHE A 355 -13.07 17.61 22.59
CA PHE A 355 -12.37 16.68 21.69
C PHE A 355 -12.94 15.26 21.80
N PRO A 356 -12.95 14.48 20.71
CA PRO A 356 -13.36 13.08 20.76
C PRO A 356 -12.38 12.28 21.63
N LYS A 357 -12.90 11.28 22.35
CA LYS A 357 -12.11 10.41 23.23
C LYS A 357 -11.41 9.27 22.49
N SER A 358 -11.84 9.00 21.27
CA SER A 358 -11.29 7.92 20.45
C SER A 358 -11.38 8.29 18.97
N TYR A 359 -10.55 7.63 18.15
CA TYR A 359 -10.72 7.55 16.70
C TYR A 359 -11.71 6.40 16.43
N PRO A 360 -12.89 6.70 15.84
CA PRO A 360 -13.92 5.68 15.64
C PRO A 360 -13.62 4.83 14.39
N ASP A 361 -14.12 3.60 14.37
CA ASP A 361 -14.18 2.72 13.20
C ASP A 361 -12.80 2.54 12.49
N TYR A 362 -11.72 2.37 13.28
CA TYR A 362 -10.40 2.02 12.75
C TYR A 362 -10.49 0.66 12.04
N PRO A 363 -10.13 0.58 10.75
CA PRO A 363 -10.36 -0.63 9.97
C PRO A 363 -9.33 -1.71 10.25
N VAL A 364 -9.80 -2.89 10.63
CA VAL A 364 -9.03 -4.13 10.66
C VAL A 364 -9.69 -5.09 9.68
N GLN A 365 -8.93 -5.59 8.70
CA GLN A 365 -9.46 -6.47 7.66
C GLN A 365 -8.62 -7.73 7.53
N VAL A 366 -9.28 -8.88 7.36
CA VAL A 366 -8.60 -10.15 7.16
C VAL A 366 -9.22 -10.87 5.97
N TRP A 367 -8.37 -11.27 5.03
CA TRP A 367 -8.73 -12.13 3.92
C TRP A 367 -8.04 -13.49 4.06
N ARG A 368 -8.72 -14.54 3.64
CA ARG A 368 -8.15 -15.87 3.45
C ARG A 368 -8.36 -16.26 1.99
N LEU A 369 -7.25 -16.45 1.27
CA LEU A 369 -7.21 -16.93 -0.09
C LEU A 369 -6.81 -18.41 -0.05
N GLY A 370 -7.64 -19.27 -0.59
CA GLY A 370 -7.50 -20.71 -0.41
C GLY A 370 -7.63 -21.12 1.05
N ASP A 371 -6.92 -22.17 1.43
CA ASP A 371 -7.00 -22.75 2.77
C ASP A 371 -5.97 -22.14 3.73
N ASP A 372 -4.84 -21.67 3.21
CA ASP A 372 -3.65 -21.36 4.02
C ASP A 372 -3.02 -20.00 3.76
N GLN A 373 -3.49 -19.19 2.77
CA GLN A 373 -2.96 -17.86 2.57
C GLN A 373 -3.78 -16.83 3.35
N LEU A 374 -3.26 -16.41 4.47
CA LEU A 374 -3.80 -15.33 5.30
C LEU A 374 -3.24 -13.98 4.86
N TRP A 375 -4.11 -12.98 4.74
CA TRP A 375 -3.75 -11.60 4.43
C TRP A 375 -4.44 -10.64 5.40
N ILE A 376 -3.66 -10.05 6.31
CA ILE A 376 -4.11 -9.09 7.33
C ILE A 376 -3.81 -7.69 6.83
N SER A 377 -4.81 -6.80 6.88
CA SER A 377 -4.68 -5.40 6.49
C SER A 377 -5.13 -4.49 7.62
N LEU A 378 -4.31 -3.51 7.93
CA LEU A 378 -4.50 -2.54 9.00
C LEU A 378 -4.65 -1.14 8.41
N GLY A 379 -5.48 -0.31 9.04
CA GLY A 379 -5.51 1.12 8.80
C GLY A 379 -4.24 1.81 9.31
N GLY A 380 -4.07 3.07 8.92
CA GLY A 380 -2.97 3.91 9.39
C GLY A 380 -1.59 3.44 8.96
N GLU A 381 -0.60 4.18 9.41
CA GLU A 381 0.82 3.87 9.23
C GLU A 381 1.29 2.93 10.33
N ALA A 382 1.06 1.62 10.15
CA ALA A 382 1.44 0.60 11.11
C ALA A 382 2.97 0.37 11.10
N VAL A 383 3.59 0.34 12.28
CA VAL A 383 5.02 0.02 12.45
C VAL A 383 5.29 -1.45 12.18
N VAL A 384 6.55 -1.78 11.85
CA VAL A 384 6.96 -3.13 11.44
C VAL A 384 6.66 -4.23 12.45
N ASP A 385 6.61 -3.88 13.73
CA ASP A 385 6.28 -4.83 14.81
C ASP A 385 4.97 -5.58 14.57
N TYR A 386 3.95 -4.96 13.95
CA TYR A 386 2.69 -5.63 13.62
C TYR A 386 2.88 -6.76 12.60
N ALA A 387 3.71 -6.54 11.59
CA ALA A 387 4.00 -7.59 10.61
C ALA A 387 4.73 -8.76 11.27
N LEU A 388 5.72 -8.48 12.12
CA LEU A 388 6.46 -9.50 12.84
C LEU A 388 5.57 -10.27 13.84
N LEU A 389 4.76 -9.56 14.63
CA LEU A 389 3.80 -10.14 15.57
C LEU A 389 2.84 -11.12 14.90
N PHE A 390 2.23 -10.72 13.78
CA PHE A 390 1.25 -11.57 13.12
C PHE A 390 1.89 -12.71 12.33
N LYS A 391 3.11 -12.54 11.82
CA LYS A 391 3.89 -13.64 11.23
C LYS A 391 4.34 -14.66 12.26
N GLU A 392 4.72 -14.22 13.44
CA GLU A 392 5.01 -15.11 14.58
C GLU A 392 3.75 -15.89 14.99
N LYS A 393 2.61 -15.20 15.12
CA LYS A 393 1.37 -15.79 15.63
C LYS A 393 0.68 -16.74 14.66
N TYR A 394 0.64 -16.39 13.35
CA TYR A 394 -0.13 -17.12 12.33
C TYR A 394 0.74 -17.82 11.27
N GLY A 395 2.05 -17.73 11.44
CA GLY A 395 3.01 -18.35 10.53
C GLY A 395 3.70 -17.35 9.58
N PRO A 396 4.93 -17.67 9.16
CA PRO A 396 5.81 -16.76 8.41
C PRO A 396 5.30 -16.42 6.99
N ARG A 397 4.31 -17.17 6.48
CA ARG A 397 3.67 -16.92 5.18
C ARG A 397 2.49 -15.95 5.26
N THR A 398 2.12 -15.48 6.45
CA THR A 398 1.07 -14.46 6.61
C THR A 398 1.49 -13.15 5.97
N TRP A 399 0.67 -12.62 5.06
CA TRP A 399 0.86 -11.28 4.51
C TRP A 399 0.24 -10.27 5.44
N VAL A 400 1.00 -9.22 5.73
CA VAL A 400 0.55 -8.14 6.61
C VAL A 400 0.87 -6.81 5.97
N ASN A 401 -0.13 -5.95 5.83
CA ASN A 401 0.06 -4.60 5.35
C ASN A 401 -0.64 -3.57 6.23
N GLY A 402 -0.08 -2.37 6.29
CA GLY A 402 -0.70 -1.17 6.81
C GLY A 402 -1.40 -0.39 5.70
N TYR A 403 -1.62 0.90 5.92
CA TYR A 403 -2.03 1.88 4.90
C TYR A 403 -3.29 1.48 4.12
N SER A 404 -4.19 0.75 4.77
CA SER A 404 -5.36 0.17 4.11
C SER A 404 -6.67 0.78 4.60
N ASN A 405 -7.54 1.10 3.66
CA ASN A 405 -8.90 1.62 3.84
C ASN A 405 -8.96 3.02 4.45
N ASP A 406 -8.14 3.34 5.46
CA ASP A 406 -8.07 4.65 6.11
C ASP A 406 -6.67 4.88 6.67
N VAL A 407 -6.00 5.98 6.29
CA VAL A 407 -4.64 6.33 6.71
C VAL A 407 -4.69 7.60 7.55
N MET A 408 -5.16 7.47 8.78
CA MET A 408 -5.41 8.59 9.68
C MET A 408 -4.15 9.10 10.40
N SER A 409 -3.20 8.23 10.71
CA SER A 409 -1.98 8.54 11.45
C SER A 409 -1.08 7.31 11.58
N TYR A 410 0.06 7.49 12.25
CA TYR A 410 0.92 6.41 12.73
C TYR A 410 0.21 5.52 13.75
N VAL A 411 0.45 4.22 13.67
CA VAL A 411 -0.09 3.20 14.59
C VAL A 411 1.10 2.49 15.24
N PRO A 412 1.55 2.95 16.43
CA PRO A 412 2.67 2.36 17.13
C PRO A 412 2.33 0.99 17.73
N SER A 413 3.33 0.13 17.81
CA SER A 413 3.30 -1.04 18.71
C SER A 413 3.41 -0.59 20.17
N GLU A 414 3.18 -1.50 21.10
CA GLU A 414 3.39 -1.25 22.54
C GLU A 414 4.85 -0.83 22.83
N ARG A 415 5.81 -1.43 22.13
CA ARG A 415 7.23 -1.06 22.22
C ARG A 415 7.44 0.39 21.76
N VAL A 416 6.98 0.72 20.55
CA VAL A 416 7.14 2.06 19.95
C VAL A 416 6.39 3.10 20.77
N TRP A 417 5.21 2.77 21.29
CA TRP A 417 4.44 3.66 22.15
C TRP A 417 5.22 4.01 23.44
N LYS A 418 5.84 3.02 24.10
CA LYS A 418 6.68 3.22 25.31
C LYS A 418 7.97 3.99 25.03
N GLU A 419 8.62 3.72 23.90
CA GLU A 419 9.81 4.43 23.46
C GLU A 419 9.54 5.89 23.09
N GLY A 420 8.28 6.23 22.72
CA GLY A 420 7.92 7.55 22.25
C GLY A 420 8.49 7.87 20.85
N GLY A 421 8.76 9.15 20.60
CA GLY A 421 9.31 9.61 19.32
C GLY A 421 8.25 9.84 18.25
N TYR A 422 8.69 9.90 16.97
CA TYR A 422 7.85 10.37 15.88
C TYR A 422 6.64 9.46 15.64
N GLU A 423 6.84 8.17 15.51
CA GLU A 423 5.78 7.21 15.21
C GLU A 423 4.77 7.03 16.35
N ALA A 424 5.13 7.42 17.58
CA ALA A 424 4.21 7.41 18.72
C ALA A 424 3.43 8.72 18.89
N GLY A 425 3.90 9.85 18.31
CA GLY A 425 3.39 11.19 18.63
C GLY A 425 3.23 12.13 17.41
N ALA A 426 3.13 11.65 16.18
CA ALA A 426 3.01 12.47 14.96
C ALA A 426 1.61 13.09 14.74
N PHE A 427 0.79 13.19 15.77
CA PHE A 427 -0.62 13.61 15.68
C PHE A 427 -0.82 15.00 15.11
N ALA A 428 0.04 15.95 15.45
CA ALA A 428 -0.02 17.30 14.87
C ALA A 428 0.23 17.31 13.35
N ALA A 429 1.08 16.40 12.84
CA ALA A 429 1.31 16.25 11.40
C ALA A 429 0.10 15.61 10.69
N CYS A 430 -0.61 14.74 11.38
CA CYS A 430 -1.78 14.03 10.86
C CYS A 430 -3.10 14.76 11.12
N GLY A 431 -3.07 15.86 11.87
CA GLY A 431 -4.26 16.66 12.17
C GLY A 431 -5.19 16.06 13.24
N LEU A 432 -4.74 15.08 14.02
CA LEU A 432 -5.58 14.47 15.06
C LEU A 432 -5.69 15.35 16.31
N PRO A 433 -6.82 15.27 17.06
CA PRO A 433 -7.11 16.16 18.18
C PRO A 433 -6.51 15.70 19.53
N ALA A 434 -5.42 14.98 19.50
CA ALA A 434 -4.70 14.46 20.66
C ALA A 434 -3.18 14.55 20.44
N THR A 435 -2.38 14.17 21.40
CA THR A 435 -0.90 14.16 21.28
C THR A 435 -0.34 12.77 21.07
N ALA A 436 -1.08 11.73 21.45
CA ALA A 436 -0.73 10.32 21.29
C ALA A 436 -1.98 9.44 21.37
N TRP A 437 -1.86 8.17 21.03
CA TRP A 437 -2.83 7.13 21.38
C TRP A 437 -2.79 6.83 22.88
N ALA A 438 -3.90 6.35 23.44
CA ALA A 438 -3.90 5.75 24.76
C ALA A 438 -3.09 4.43 24.77
N PRO A 439 -2.60 3.97 25.93
CA PRO A 439 -1.94 2.67 26.02
C PRO A 439 -2.88 1.52 25.64
N GLY A 440 -2.32 0.41 25.16
CA GLY A 440 -3.06 -0.82 24.85
C GLY A 440 -3.75 -0.83 23.48
N ILE A 441 -3.44 0.11 22.54
CA ILE A 441 -4.01 0.05 21.18
C ILE A 441 -3.55 -1.21 20.42
N GLN A 442 -2.31 -1.68 20.64
CA GLN A 442 -1.82 -2.91 20.04
C GLN A 442 -2.69 -4.11 20.43
N ASP A 443 -3.04 -4.22 21.71
CA ASP A 443 -3.87 -5.33 22.20
C ASP A 443 -5.28 -5.29 21.58
N ARG A 444 -5.86 -4.09 21.44
CA ARG A 444 -7.17 -3.91 20.77
C ARG A 444 -7.13 -4.35 19.31
N ILE A 445 -6.09 -3.94 18.58
CA ILE A 445 -5.89 -4.31 17.16
C ILE A 445 -5.64 -5.83 17.07
N THR A 446 -4.79 -6.39 17.93
CA THR A 446 -4.49 -7.83 17.95
C THR A 446 -5.75 -8.65 18.24
N ALA A 447 -6.55 -8.24 19.22
CA ALA A 447 -7.80 -8.91 19.55
C ALA A 447 -8.82 -8.87 18.38
N ALA A 448 -8.89 -7.76 17.63
CA ALA A 448 -9.73 -7.66 16.44
C ALA A 448 -9.23 -8.60 15.34
N VAL A 449 -7.92 -8.63 15.08
CA VAL A 449 -7.31 -9.58 14.12
C VAL A 449 -7.63 -11.02 14.51
N ASP A 450 -7.52 -11.39 15.81
CA ASP A 450 -7.82 -12.74 16.30
C ASP A 450 -9.27 -13.15 15.99
N ARG A 451 -10.23 -12.27 16.26
CA ARG A 451 -11.64 -12.50 15.96
C ARG A 451 -11.86 -12.71 14.47
N LEU A 452 -11.25 -11.87 13.64
CA LEU A 452 -11.41 -11.92 12.18
C LEU A 452 -10.71 -13.16 11.58
N VAL A 453 -9.51 -13.52 12.06
CA VAL A 453 -8.82 -14.76 11.64
C VAL A 453 -9.68 -15.97 11.98
N LYS A 454 -10.26 -16.03 13.18
CA LYS A 454 -11.19 -17.09 13.55
C LYS A 454 -12.40 -17.14 12.61
N LYS A 455 -13.01 -15.97 12.29
CA LYS A 455 -14.16 -15.86 11.39
C LYS A 455 -13.87 -16.40 9.99
N VAL A 456 -12.70 -16.05 9.40
CA VAL A 456 -12.32 -16.55 8.05
C VAL A 456 -11.74 -17.96 8.06
N SER A 457 -11.55 -18.59 9.22
CA SER A 457 -11.02 -19.96 9.36
C SER A 457 -12.11 -21.00 9.45
N VAL A 458 -13.31 -20.63 9.88
CA VAL A 458 -14.47 -21.54 9.97
C VAL A 458 -15.06 -21.70 8.57
N GLU A 459 -15.33 -22.95 8.15
CA GLU A 459 -16.14 -23.21 6.95
C GLU A 459 -17.57 -22.72 7.21
N PRO A 460 -18.20 -22.05 6.22
CA PRO A 460 -19.59 -21.63 6.34
C PRO A 460 -20.55 -22.80 6.38
#